data_11227e392b6b69ed172c2a9ec8f63915
#
_entry.id   11227e392b6b69ed172c2a9ec8f63915
#
_cell.length_a   1.000
_cell.length_b   1.000
_cell.length_c   1.000
_cell.angle_alpha   90.00
_cell.angle_beta   90.00
_cell.angle_gamma   90.00
#
_symmetry.space_group_name_H-M   'P 1'
#
loop_
_entity.id
_entity.type
_entity.pdbx_description
1 polymer ?
#
loop_
_entity_poly.entity_id
_entity_poly.type
_entity_poly.pdbx_seq_one_letter_code
_entity_poly.pdbx_strand_id
1 'polypeptide(L)'
;TCTCYMDEVGNTPAMGEVLSWSESSAVVYANSVLGARCNRNSGIIDLMGSVVGYVPRFGLLTDEGRKATWIVKIETTKKPEAQLLGSAIGMKVMADVPYIVGLDKWLGGELDDAAKTYLKDFGAATASNGAVGLYHVENITPEAVKYGKDLIAEDAKVYVVDDAELQRVYESYPVIWKKKDAKPKLCFMGC
;
A
#
# COMPACT_ATOMS: atom_id res chain seq x y z
N THR A 1 9.84 -10.47 14.68
CA THR A 1 8.41 -10.78 14.85
C THR A 1 7.79 -11.01 13.48
N CYS A 2 7.09 -12.12 13.31
CA CYS A 2 6.35 -12.38 12.08
C CYS A 2 5.12 -11.47 12.01
N THR A 3 4.82 -10.95 10.83
CA THR A 3 3.58 -10.24 10.57
C THR A 3 2.44 -11.25 10.40
N CYS A 4 1.21 -10.85 10.80
CA CYS A 4 0.06 -11.76 10.86
C CYS A 4 -0.41 -12.32 9.50
N TYR A 5 0.05 -11.76 8.40
CA TYR A 5 -0.34 -12.14 7.03
C TYR A 5 0.71 -12.95 6.27
N MET A 6 1.81 -13.32 6.91
CA MET A 6 2.84 -14.15 6.29
C MET A 6 2.47 -15.62 6.32
N ASP A 7 2.85 -16.36 5.27
CA ASP A 7 2.51 -17.79 5.11
C ASP A 7 3.01 -18.64 6.27
N GLU A 8 4.17 -18.32 6.85
CA GLU A 8 4.77 -19.02 7.97
C GLU A 8 3.92 -18.98 9.25
N VAL A 9 3.02 -18.00 9.36
CA VAL A 9 2.10 -17.87 10.50
C VAL A 9 0.84 -18.70 10.29
N GLY A 10 0.54 -19.13 9.06
CA GLY A 10 -0.65 -19.91 8.72
C GLY A 10 -1.95 -19.11 8.80
N ASN A 11 -1.89 -17.80 8.67
CA ASN A 11 -3.05 -16.89 8.73
C ASN A 11 -3.16 -16.01 7.47
N THR A 12 -2.64 -16.48 6.35
CA THR A 12 -2.72 -15.77 5.07
C THR A 12 -4.11 -15.90 4.48
N PRO A 13 -4.84 -14.79 4.25
CA PRO A 13 -6.18 -14.86 3.70
C PRO A 13 -6.17 -15.17 2.20
N ALA A 14 -7.23 -15.79 1.74
CA ALA A 14 -7.47 -16.03 0.32
C ALA A 14 -7.99 -14.77 -0.40
N MET A 15 -7.84 -14.73 -1.73
CA MET A 15 -8.41 -13.68 -2.56
C MET A 15 -9.95 -13.62 -2.40
N GLY A 16 -10.46 -12.43 -2.11
CA GLY A 16 -11.88 -12.17 -1.90
C GLY A 16 -12.37 -12.45 -0.47
N GLU A 17 -11.55 -13.02 0.40
CA GLU A 17 -11.90 -13.25 1.79
C GLU A 17 -12.11 -11.94 2.55
N VAL A 18 -13.17 -11.87 3.36
CA VAL A 18 -13.53 -10.69 4.14
C VAL A 18 -12.85 -10.72 5.49
N LEU A 19 -12.16 -9.65 5.83
CA LEU A 19 -11.37 -9.52 7.04
C LEU A 19 -11.83 -8.36 7.91
N SER A 20 -11.59 -8.47 9.20
CA SER A 20 -11.73 -7.40 10.20
C SER A 20 -10.39 -7.15 10.87
N TRP A 21 -9.42 -6.66 10.08
CA TRP A 21 -8.07 -6.36 10.55
C TRP A 21 -7.88 -4.86 10.74
N SER A 22 -7.10 -4.46 11.73
CA SER A 22 -6.93 -3.06 12.14
C SER A 22 -5.53 -2.49 11.92
N GLU A 23 -4.50 -3.34 11.77
CA GLU A 23 -3.14 -2.87 11.54
C GLU A 23 -3.00 -2.40 10.08
N SER A 24 -2.53 -1.14 9.88
CA SER A 24 -2.57 -0.48 8.58
C SER A 24 -1.75 -1.19 7.50
N SER A 25 -0.54 -1.67 7.82
CA SER A 25 0.29 -2.38 6.84
C SER A 25 -0.28 -3.76 6.50
N ALA A 26 -0.89 -4.45 7.47
CA ALA A 26 -1.56 -5.72 7.23
C ALA A 26 -2.80 -5.54 6.35
N VAL A 27 -3.60 -4.51 6.59
CA VAL A 27 -4.79 -4.21 5.78
C VAL A 27 -4.41 -3.92 4.33
N VAL A 28 -3.45 -3.02 4.11
CA VAL A 28 -3.05 -2.66 2.74
C VAL A 28 -2.39 -3.84 2.00
N TYR A 29 -1.62 -4.67 2.70
CA TYR A 29 -1.02 -5.87 2.12
C TYR A 29 -2.09 -6.91 1.76
N ALA A 30 -3.01 -7.21 2.68
CA ALA A 30 -4.10 -8.14 2.44
C ALA A 30 -4.98 -7.72 1.25
N ASN A 31 -5.35 -6.44 1.18
CA ASN A 31 -6.13 -5.91 0.07
C ASN A 31 -5.39 -5.95 -1.26
N SER A 32 -4.13 -5.50 -1.29
CA SER A 32 -3.41 -5.22 -2.53
C SER A 32 -2.63 -6.43 -3.04
N VAL A 33 -1.91 -7.12 -2.14
CA VAL A 33 -0.99 -8.21 -2.51
C VAL A 33 -1.68 -9.57 -2.49
N LEU A 34 -2.63 -9.78 -1.58
CA LEU A 34 -3.38 -11.04 -1.46
C LEU A 34 -4.75 -10.98 -2.13
N GLY A 35 -5.27 -9.77 -2.40
CA GLY A 35 -6.60 -9.59 -3.00
C GLY A 35 -7.75 -9.89 -2.05
N ALA A 36 -7.50 -9.92 -0.74
CA ALA A 36 -8.52 -10.02 0.29
C ALA A 36 -9.30 -8.69 0.43
N ARG A 37 -10.33 -8.67 1.27
CA ARG A 37 -11.22 -7.51 1.43
C ARG A 37 -11.27 -7.06 2.88
N CYS A 38 -10.67 -5.91 3.17
CA CYS A 38 -10.63 -5.32 4.49
C CYS A 38 -10.76 -3.80 4.41
N ASN A 39 -11.61 -3.20 5.24
CA ASN A 39 -11.62 -1.75 5.38
C ASN A 39 -10.51 -1.30 6.35
N ARG A 40 -10.10 -0.04 6.24
CA ARG A 40 -9.26 0.65 7.23
C ARG A 40 -10.17 1.33 8.27
N ASN A 41 -10.68 0.54 9.19
CA ASN A 41 -11.45 1.05 10.32
C ASN A 41 -10.53 1.39 11.50
N SER A 42 -11.10 1.77 12.63
CA SER A 42 -10.35 1.85 13.88
C SER A 42 -10.16 0.48 14.52
N GLY A 43 -9.10 0.30 15.32
CA GLY A 43 -8.82 -0.97 15.99
C GLY A 43 -9.99 -1.48 16.85
N ILE A 44 -10.77 -0.59 17.45
CA ILE A 44 -11.96 -0.96 18.25
C ILE A 44 -13.08 -1.51 17.36
N ILE A 45 -13.33 -0.88 16.21
CA ILE A 45 -14.38 -1.33 15.27
C ILE A 45 -14.04 -2.72 14.73
N ASP A 46 -12.78 -2.94 14.34
CA ASP A 46 -12.36 -4.24 13.79
C ASP A 46 -12.33 -5.33 14.88
N LEU A 47 -11.98 -4.98 16.12
CA LEU A 47 -12.08 -5.90 17.24
C LEU A 47 -13.54 -6.31 17.49
N MET A 48 -14.47 -5.36 17.47
CA MET A 48 -15.91 -5.65 17.60
C MET A 48 -16.39 -6.52 16.46
N GLY A 49 -16.01 -6.23 15.21
CA GLY A 49 -16.30 -7.05 14.03
C GLY A 49 -15.80 -8.49 14.20
N SER A 50 -14.58 -8.67 14.72
CA SER A 50 -13.99 -9.98 15.00
C SER A 50 -14.75 -10.75 16.09
N VAL A 51 -15.22 -10.05 17.14
CA VAL A 51 -16.00 -10.68 18.22
C VAL A 51 -17.39 -11.11 17.76
N VAL A 52 -18.09 -10.28 16.96
CA VAL A 52 -19.44 -10.57 16.47
C VAL A 52 -19.43 -11.48 15.23
N GLY A 53 -18.32 -11.59 14.50
CA GLY A 53 -18.21 -12.34 13.26
C GLY A 53 -18.85 -11.63 12.04
N TYR A 54 -19.12 -10.33 12.12
CA TYR A 54 -19.72 -9.54 11.03
C TYR A 54 -19.05 -8.18 10.89
N VAL A 55 -18.94 -7.72 9.64
CA VAL A 55 -18.50 -6.36 9.30
C VAL A 55 -19.51 -5.71 8.34
N PRO A 56 -19.72 -4.38 8.42
CA PRO A 56 -20.60 -3.67 7.50
C PRO A 56 -20.06 -3.72 6.06
N ARG A 57 -20.90 -4.06 5.09
CA ARG A 57 -20.53 -4.14 3.67
C ARG A 57 -20.50 -2.75 3.05
N PHE A 58 -19.35 -2.08 3.09
CA PHE A 58 -19.11 -0.79 2.45
C PHE A 58 -17.63 -0.64 2.08
N GLY A 59 -17.24 0.45 1.39
CA GLY A 59 -15.86 0.81 1.07
C GLY A 59 -15.11 -0.31 0.37
N LEU A 60 -13.93 -0.66 0.86
CA LEU A 60 -13.04 -1.67 0.25
C LEU A 60 -13.59 -3.11 0.29
N LEU A 61 -14.73 -3.35 0.95
CA LEU A 61 -15.43 -4.63 0.89
C LEU A 61 -16.34 -4.76 -0.36
N THR A 62 -16.53 -3.68 -1.12
CA THR A 62 -17.35 -3.63 -2.33
C THR A 62 -16.49 -3.48 -3.58
N ASP A 63 -16.96 -3.96 -4.72
CA ASP A 63 -16.23 -3.80 -5.99
C ASP A 63 -16.10 -2.33 -6.38
N GLU A 64 -17.15 -1.53 -6.13
CA GLU A 64 -17.13 -0.09 -6.40
C GLU A 64 -16.10 0.65 -5.56
N GLY A 65 -16.01 0.35 -4.27
CA GLY A 65 -15.05 0.98 -3.36
C GLY A 65 -13.59 0.58 -3.63
N ARG A 66 -13.36 -0.41 -4.49
CA ARG A 66 -12.02 -0.86 -4.89
C ARG A 66 -11.56 -0.28 -6.23
N LYS A 67 -12.40 0.49 -6.90
CA LYS A 67 -12.00 1.19 -8.13
C LYS A 67 -10.97 2.27 -7.83
N ALA A 68 -9.97 2.34 -8.69
CA ALA A 68 -8.92 3.32 -8.59
C ALA A 68 -9.39 4.70 -9.09
N THR A 69 -9.28 5.70 -8.24
CA THR A 69 -9.57 7.10 -8.57
C THR A 69 -8.32 7.89 -8.96
N TRP A 70 -7.15 7.22 -8.94
CA TRP A 70 -5.88 7.76 -9.38
C TRP A 70 -5.15 6.77 -10.30
N ILE A 71 -4.59 7.28 -11.39
CA ILE A 71 -3.58 6.60 -12.21
C ILE A 71 -2.23 7.19 -11.83
N VAL A 72 -1.36 6.37 -11.25
CA VAL A 72 -0.01 6.78 -10.86
C VAL A 72 0.99 6.19 -11.85
N LYS A 73 1.68 7.05 -12.60
CA LYS A 73 2.68 6.65 -13.60
C LYS A 73 4.08 6.74 -12.99
N ILE A 74 4.81 5.63 -13.02
CA ILE A 74 6.21 5.58 -12.55
C ILE A 74 7.15 5.79 -13.72
N GLU A 75 7.77 6.97 -13.77
CA GLU A 75 8.67 7.41 -14.84
C GLU A 75 10.11 7.62 -14.34
N THR A 76 10.53 6.82 -13.35
CA THR A 76 11.87 6.88 -12.77
C THR A 76 12.92 6.23 -13.66
N THR A 77 14.17 6.72 -13.61
CA THR A 77 15.30 6.18 -14.39
C THR A 77 15.92 4.93 -13.76
N LYS A 78 15.66 4.68 -12.47
CA LYS A 78 16.09 3.50 -11.70
C LYS A 78 14.98 3.00 -10.81
N LYS A 79 15.12 1.77 -10.29
CA LYS A 79 14.16 1.21 -9.32
C LYS A 79 14.04 2.15 -8.12
N PRO A 80 12.85 2.72 -7.84
CA PRO A 80 12.67 3.59 -6.69
C PRO A 80 12.72 2.80 -5.38
N GLU A 81 13.17 3.46 -4.31
CA GLU A 81 13.06 2.93 -2.95
C GLU A 81 11.58 2.77 -2.56
N ALA A 82 11.22 1.60 -2.02
CA ALA A 82 9.82 1.26 -1.73
C ALA A 82 9.16 2.28 -0.79
N GLN A 83 9.86 2.64 0.29
CA GLN A 83 9.34 3.57 1.30
C GLN A 83 9.22 5.00 0.76
N LEU A 84 10.16 5.45 -0.07
CA LEU A 84 10.13 6.79 -0.65
C LEU A 84 9.01 6.91 -1.69
N LEU A 85 8.88 5.90 -2.56
CA LEU A 85 7.78 5.83 -3.53
C LEU A 85 6.42 5.78 -2.82
N GLY A 86 6.31 4.93 -1.80
CA GLY A 86 5.09 4.82 -1.00
C GLY A 86 4.72 6.12 -0.30
N SER A 87 5.71 6.85 0.20
CA SER A 87 5.51 8.17 0.79
C SER A 87 5.01 9.20 -0.22
N ALA A 88 5.62 9.26 -1.40
CA ALA A 88 5.21 10.16 -2.48
C ALA A 88 3.74 9.94 -2.87
N ILE A 89 3.37 8.67 -3.08
CA ILE A 89 2.01 8.30 -3.45
C ILE A 89 1.04 8.54 -2.28
N GLY A 90 1.37 8.10 -1.07
CA GLY A 90 0.51 8.27 0.10
C GLY A 90 0.18 9.73 0.39
N MET A 91 1.17 10.61 0.36
CA MET A 91 0.98 12.07 0.56
C MET A 91 0.09 12.70 -0.51
N LYS A 92 0.10 12.18 -1.73
CA LYS A 92 -0.67 12.72 -2.85
C LYS A 92 -2.09 12.17 -2.92
N VAL A 93 -2.22 10.86 -2.79
CA VAL A 93 -3.47 10.13 -3.00
C VAL A 93 -4.35 10.12 -1.74
N MET A 94 -3.73 10.24 -0.57
CA MET A 94 -4.39 10.22 0.74
C MET A 94 -5.15 8.90 0.98
N ALA A 95 -6.49 8.93 1.05
CA ALA A 95 -7.33 7.76 1.33
C ALA A 95 -7.87 7.06 0.07
N ASP A 96 -7.61 7.63 -1.10
CA ASP A 96 -8.08 7.11 -2.38
C ASP A 96 -7.32 5.85 -2.80
N VAL A 97 -7.82 5.16 -3.82
CA VAL A 97 -7.20 3.96 -4.38
C VAL A 97 -6.37 4.31 -5.62
N PRO A 98 -5.04 4.10 -5.63
CA PRO A 98 -4.22 4.29 -6.82
C PRO A 98 -4.11 3.02 -7.67
N TYR A 99 -4.11 3.18 -9.00
CA TYR A 99 -3.69 2.20 -10.00
C TYR A 99 -2.31 2.61 -10.53
N ILE A 100 -1.30 1.78 -10.28
CA ILE A 100 0.12 2.10 -10.49
C ILE A 100 0.59 1.45 -11.78
N VAL A 101 1.09 2.26 -12.71
CA VAL A 101 1.57 1.86 -14.04
C VAL A 101 3.08 2.07 -14.12
N GLY A 102 3.79 1.11 -14.70
CA GLY A 102 5.23 1.19 -14.94
C GLY A 102 6.11 0.78 -13.76
N LEU A 103 5.52 0.32 -12.64
CA LEU A 103 6.28 -0.27 -11.53
C LEU A 103 6.64 -1.74 -11.82
N ASP A 104 5.84 -2.43 -12.60
CA ASP A 104 6.00 -3.83 -13.02
C ASP A 104 7.35 -4.10 -13.67
N LYS A 105 7.89 -3.16 -14.46
CA LYS A 105 9.22 -3.24 -15.09
C LYS A 105 10.36 -3.42 -14.06
N TRP A 106 10.16 -2.93 -12.84
CA TRP A 106 11.15 -3.00 -11.76
C TRP A 106 10.94 -4.21 -10.84
N LEU A 107 9.77 -4.85 -10.92
CA LEU A 107 9.38 -5.99 -10.09
C LEU A 107 9.41 -7.33 -10.85
N GLY A 108 9.92 -7.35 -12.09
CA GLY A 108 10.08 -8.57 -12.87
C GLY A 108 8.81 -9.09 -13.54
N GLY A 109 7.68 -8.38 -13.42
CA GLY A 109 6.41 -8.77 -14.06
C GLY A 109 5.64 -9.90 -13.37
N GLU A 110 6.12 -10.36 -12.21
CA GLU A 110 5.50 -11.43 -11.42
C GLU A 110 5.44 -11.06 -9.93
N LEU A 111 4.48 -11.64 -9.21
CA LEU A 111 4.34 -11.48 -7.77
C LEU A 111 5.16 -12.54 -7.02
N ASP A 112 6.48 -12.50 -7.18
CA ASP A 112 7.42 -13.33 -6.46
C ASP A 112 7.70 -12.80 -5.02
N ASP A 113 8.53 -13.49 -4.26
CA ASP A 113 8.84 -13.11 -2.88
C ASP A 113 9.58 -11.76 -2.78
N ALA A 114 10.38 -11.42 -3.80
CA ALA A 114 11.07 -10.12 -3.86
C ALA A 114 10.06 -8.99 -4.13
N ALA A 115 9.12 -9.21 -5.05
CA ALA A 115 8.02 -8.28 -5.30
C ALA A 115 7.10 -8.13 -4.08
N LYS A 116 6.73 -9.23 -3.42
CA LYS A 116 5.95 -9.18 -2.17
C LYS A 116 6.65 -8.39 -1.07
N THR A 117 7.97 -8.59 -0.89
CA THR A 117 8.76 -7.84 0.09
C THR A 117 8.78 -6.35 -0.23
N TYR A 118 9.02 -5.99 -1.50
CA TYR A 118 8.98 -4.59 -1.94
C TYR A 118 7.60 -3.97 -1.72
N LEU A 119 6.54 -4.66 -2.13
CA LEU A 119 5.16 -4.19 -2.01
C LEU A 119 4.68 -4.09 -0.57
N LYS A 120 5.19 -4.94 0.33
CA LYS A 120 4.95 -4.82 1.77
C LYS A 120 5.46 -3.48 2.31
N ASP A 121 6.71 -3.16 2.04
CA ASP A 121 7.33 -1.92 2.51
C ASP A 121 6.72 -0.67 1.84
N PHE A 122 6.46 -0.77 0.54
CA PHE A 122 5.74 0.24 -0.23
C PHE A 122 4.34 0.50 0.36
N GLY A 123 3.56 -0.55 0.61
CA GLY A 123 2.22 -0.45 1.18
C GLY A 123 2.20 0.16 2.59
N ALA A 124 3.14 -0.23 3.44
CA ALA A 124 3.29 0.36 4.77
C ALA A 124 3.55 1.88 4.69
N ALA A 125 4.39 2.32 3.75
CA ALA A 125 4.66 3.74 3.54
C ALA A 125 3.46 4.51 2.97
N THR A 126 2.70 3.94 2.03
CA THR A 126 1.47 4.57 1.52
C THR A 126 0.41 4.74 2.60
N ALA A 127 0.29 3.76 3.48
CA ALA A 127 -0.67 3.77 4.57
C ALA A 127 -0.29 4.76 5.68
N SER A 128 0.99 4.91 5.98
CA SER A 128 1.48 5.79 7.06
C SER A 128 1.61 7.26 6.64
N ASN A 129 1.95 7.55 5.39
CA ASN A 129 2.06 8.92 4.86
C ASN A 129 0.75 9.46 4.27
N GLY A 130 -0.21 8.61 4.06
CA GLY A 130 -1.57 8.92 3.65
C GLY A 130 -2.56 8.13 4.48
N ALA A 131 -3.52 7.54 3.82
CA ALA A 131 -4.48 6.61 4.41
C ALA A 131 -4.87 5.51 3.41
N VAL A 132 -3.97 5.19 2.48
CA VAL A 132 -4.20 4.18 1.44
C VAL A 132 -4.44 2.83 2.08
N GLY A 133 -5.60 2.24 1.80
CA GLY A 133 -5.98 0.91 2.27
C GLY A 133 -5.90 -0.17 1.19
N LEU A 134 -5.78 0.26 -0.07
CA LEU A 134 -5.67 -0.60 -1.26
C LEU A 134 -4.93 0.15 -2.35
N TYR A 135 -4.04 -0.53 -3.04
CA TYR A 135 -3.46 -0.10 -4.32
C TYR A 135 -3.47 -1.25 -5.32
N HIS A 136 -3.51 -0.92 -6.59
CA HIS A 136 -3.33 -1.86 -7.69
C HIS A 136 -2.01 -1.57 -8.40
N VAL A 137 -1.22 -2.60 -8.70
CA VAL A 137 -0.02 -2.50 -9.53
C VAL A 137 -0.26 -3.29 -10.81
N GLU A 138 -0.23 -2.58 -11.94
CA GLU A 138 -0.44 -3.17 -13.27
C GLU A 138 0.45 -4.40 -13.46
N ASN A 139 -0.11 -5.48 -13.98
CA ASN A 139 0.54 -6.77 -14.24
C ASN A 139 1.08 -7.54 -13.01
N ILE A 140 0.95 -7.02 -11.79
CA ILE A 140 1.55 -7.62 -10.59
C ILE A 140 0.49 -8.04 -9.57
N THR A 141 -0.35 -7.10 -9.10
CA THR A 141 -1.29 -7.42 -8.02
C THR A 141 -2.48 -8.23 -8.52
N PRO A 142 -3.04 -9.15 -7.70
CA PRO A 142 -4.03 -10.13 -8.17
C PRO A 142 -5.24 -9.52 -8.86
N GLU A 143 -5.81 -8.45 -8.33
CA GLU A 143 -6.95 -7.78 -8.95
C GLU A 143 -6.55 -7.06 -10.23
N ALA A 144 -5.37 -6.40 -10.27
CA ALA A 144 -4.90 -5.74 -11.49
C ALA A 144 -4.62 -6.74 -12.62
N VAL A 145 -4.10 -7.92 -12.29
CA VAL A 145 -3.93 -9.02 -13.26
C VAL A 145 -5.28 -9.54 -13.77
N LYS A 146 -6.26 -9.68 -12.86
CA LYS A 146 -7.57 -10.27 -13.19
C LYS A 146 -8.49 -9.32 -13.94
N TYR A 147 -8.54 -8.06 -13.55
CA TYR A 147 -9.53 -7.09 -14.04
C TYR A 147 -8.89 -5.96 -14.88
N GLY A 148 -7.57 -5.79 -14.81
CA GLY A 148 -6.85 -4.80 -15.59
C GLY A 148 -7.39 -3.39 -15.42
N LYS A 149 -7.62 -2.72 -16.54
CA LYS A 149 -8.09 -1.31 -16.57
C LYS A 149 -9.55 -1.12 -16.17
N ASP A 150 -10.34 -2.17 -16.05
CA ASP A 150 -11.73 -2.09 -15.56
C ASP A 150 -11.79 -1.65 -14.08
N LEU A 151 -10.65 -1.74 -13.37
CA LEU A 151 -10.49 -1.20 -12.02
C LEU A 151 -10.37 0.33 -11.97
N ILE A 152 -10.16 1.01 -13.10
CA ILE A 152 -9.93 2.45 -13.14
C ILE A 152 -11.27 3.17 -13.33
N ALA A 153 -11.57 4.11 -12.43
CA ALA A 153 -12.74 4.96 -12.57
C ALA A 153 -12.60 5.90 -13.78
N GLU A 154 -13.72 6.24 -14.43
CA GLU A 154 -13.74 7.08 -15.63
C GLU A 154 -13.12 8.47 -15.40
N ASP A 155 -13.26 9.01 -14.20
CA ASP A 155 -12.78 10.33 -13.77
C ASP A 155 -11.44 10.27 -13.00
N ALA A 156 -10.70 9.17 -13.12
CA ALA A 156 -9.45 8.96 -12.40
C ALA A 156 -8.42 10.06 -12.71
N LYS A 157 -7.86 10.64 -11.66
CA LYS A 157 -6.81 11.67 -11.72
C LYS A 157 -5.47 11.03 -12.10
N VAL A 158 -4.60 11.80 -12.73
CA VAL A 158 -3.24 11.31 -13.09
C VAL A 158 -2.20 11.97 -12.21
N TYR A 159 -1.28 11.15 -11.70
CA TYR A 159 -0.09 11.59 -10.98
C TYR A 159 1.14 10.91 -11.57
N VAL A 160 2.16 11.71 -11.91
CA VAL A 160 3.44 11.21 -12.42
C VAL A 160 4.46 11.29 -11.31
N VAL A 161 5.18 10.18 -11.10
CA VAL A 161 6.29 10.09 -10.15
C VAL A 161 7.56 9.80 -10.94
N ASP A 162 8.36 10.82 -11.11
CA ASP A 162 9.70 10.78 -11.71
C ASP A 162 10.80 10.95 -10.64
N ASP A 163 12.05 10.98 -11.06
CA ASP A 163 13.19 11.15 -10.15
C ASP A 163 13.17 12.52 -9.43
N ALA A 164 12.66 13.56 -10.09
CA ALA A 164 12.55 14.90 -9.51
C ALA A 164 11.49 14.95 -8.41
N GLU A 165 10.36 14.30 -8.65
CA GLU A 165 9.29 14.20 -7.63
C GLU A 165 9.75 13.38 -6.42
N LEU A 166 10.45 12.28 -6.62
CA LEU A 166 11.03 11.52 -5.51
C LEU A 166 12.05 12.35 -4.71
N GLN A 167 12.90 13.12 -5.39
CA GLN A 167 13.87 14.01 -4.74
C GLN A 167 13.14 15.09 -3.93
N ARG A 168 12.10 15.71 -4.49
CA ARG A 168 11.26 16.70 -3.80
C ARG A 168 10.65 16.12 -2.52
N VAL A 169 10.13 14.90 -2.59
CA VAL A 169 9.54 14.22 -1.41
C VAL A 169 10.62 13.93 -0.38
N TYR A 170 11.77 13.42 -0.79
CA TYR A 170 12.90 13.16 0.11
C TYR A 170 13.34 14.43 0.86
N GLU A 171 13.45 15.55 0.16
CA GLU A 171 13.86 16.83 0.73
C GLU A 171 12.77 17.48 1.62
N SER A 172 11.52 17.06 1.48
CA SER A 172 10.41 17.56 2.30
C SER A 172 10.45 17.06 3.75
N TYR A 173 11.19 15.98 4.02
CA TYR A 173 11.32 15.46 5.38
C TYR A 173 12.21 16.36 6.24
N PRO A 174 11.72 16.83 7.39
CA PRO A 174 12.51 17.72 8.24
C PRO A 174 13.67 16.98 8.90
N VAL A 175 14.87 17.56 8.84
CA VAL A 175 16.01 17.12 9.64
C VAL A 175 15.94 17.78 10.99
N ILE A 176 15.44 17.07 12.00
CA ILE A 176 15.22 17.61 13.35
C ILE A 176 16.40 17.43 14.32
N TRP A 177 17.56 17.00 13.83
CA TRP A 177 18.76 16.83 14.63
C TRP A 177 19.24 18.19 15.19
N LYS A 178 19.36 18.29 16.49
CA LYS A 178 19.88 19.51 17.14
C LYS A 178 21.38 19.75 16.84
N LYS A 179 22.10 18.67 16.51
CA LYS A 179 23.52 18.71 16.14
C LYS A 179 23.71 17.93 14.85
N LYS A 180 24.24 18.57 13.80
CA LYS A 180 24.46 17.93 12.47
C LYS A 180 25.47 16.78 12.50
N ASP A 181 26.40 16.79 13.46
CA ASP A 181 27.45 15.80 13.65
C ASP A 181 27.12 14.76 14.73
N ALA A 182 25.86 14.70 15.17
CA ALA A 182 25.43 13.73 16.17
C ALA A 182 25.65 12.29 15.66
N LYS A 183 26.28 11.46 16.49
CA LYS A 183 26.50 10.04 16.22
C LYS A 183 25.63 9.22 17.18
N PRO A 184 24.39 8.85 16.80
CA PRO A 184 23.53 8.05 17.65
C PRO A 184 24.16 6.68 17.91
N LYS A 185 24.09 6.22 19.14
CA LYS A 185 24.55 4.86 19.52
C LYS A 185 23.43 3.82 19.41
N LEU A 186 22.18 4.27 19.38
CA LEU A 186 20.99 3.46 19.28
C LEU A 186 20.01 4.13 18.32
N CYS A 187 19.45 3.35 17.41
CA CYS A 187 18.35 3.74 16.54
C CYS A 187 17.16 2.81 16.82
N PHE A 188 16.01 3.39 17.16
CA PHE A 188 14.75 2.67 17.24
C PHE A 188 13.94 2.98 15.98
N MET A 189 13.59 1.93 15.22
CA MET A 189 12.68 2.03 14.09
C MET A 189 11.36 1.37 14.48
N GLY A 190 10.33 2.17 14.59
CA GLY A 190 8.97 1.71 14.83
C GLY A 190 8.17 1.57 13.53
N CYS A 191 7.00 1.02 13.69
CA CYS A 191 6.00 0.89 12.62
C CYS A 191 5.49 2.27 12.17
#